data_f468b502aac5291bb3875a55ce80620e
#
_entry.id   f468b502aac5291bb3875a55ce80620e
#
_cell.length_a   1.000
_cell.length_b   1.000
_cell.length_c   1.000
_cell.angle_alpha   90.00
_cell.angle_beta   90.00
_cell.angle_gamma   90.00
#
_symmetry.space_group_name_H-M   'P 1'
#
loop_
_entity.id
_entity.type
_entity.pdbx_description
1 polymer ?
#
loop_
_entity_poly.entity_id
_entity_poly.type
_entity_poly.pdbx_seq_one_letter_code
_entity_poly.pdbx_strand_id
1 'polypeptide(L)'
;DDGMDLFNISFLRDRGVVMVIRLVVAAILGGIVGIERGSGDRPAGFRTHILVCVGSALFMLVSLYGFDDVYPQTAKLEEDIGQRRDSARIAAQVVSGIGFLGAGTILHEGLTIRGLTTAASLWMVSAIGLAAGSGMYFLSSVATIITMITLVTFHTWEKRFAANSRSDRQFIRIIT
;
A
#
# COMPACT_ATOMS: atom_id res chain seq x y z
N ASP A 1 -43.74 5.94 -13.57
CA ASP A 1 -42.82 4.79 -13.38
C ASP A 1 -41.35 5.16 -13.61
N ASP A 2 -40.99 6.42 -13.35
CA ASP A 2 -39.66 6.98 -13.66
C ASP A 2 -38.81 7.24 -12.41
N GLY A 3 -39.03 6.47 -11.36
CA GLY A 3 -38.35 6.67 -10.07
C GLY A 3 -37.08 5.85 -9.83
N MET A 4 -36.61 5.05 -10.80
CA MET A 4 -35.53 4.08 -10.61
C MET A 4 -34.25 4.40 -11.42
N ASP A 5 -34.26 5.51 -12.14
CA ASP A 5 -33.08 5.96 -12.92
C ASP A 5 -32.09 6.85 -12.13
N LEU A 6 -32.22 6.91 -10.81
CA LEU A 6 -31.36 7.73 -9.94
C LEU A 6 -29.94 7.18 -9.77
N PHE A 7 -29.66 5.96 -10.21
CA PHE A 7 -28.32 5.44 -10.40
C PHE A 7 -28.02 5.34 -11.90
N ASN A 8 -27.99 6.48 -12.54
CA ASN A 8 -27.63 6.55 -13.93
C ASN A 8 -26.21 6.00 -14.10
N ILE A 9 -26.11 4.84 -14.77
CA ILE A 9 -24.83 4.16 -15.07
C ILE A 9 -23.85 5.11 -15.79
N SER A 10 -24.34 6.14 -16.45
CA SER A 10 -23.54 7.20 -17.05
C SER A 10 -22.71 7.98 -16.04
N PHE A 11 -23.21 8.18 -14.80
CA PHE A 11 -22.49 8.86 -13.72
C PHE A 11 -21.28 8.05 -13.23
N LEU A 12 -21.42 6.71 -13.12
CA LEU A 12 -20.29 5.83 -12.78
C LEU A 12 -19.27 5.70 -13.92
N ARG A 13 -19.65 6.09 -15.11
CA ARG A 13 -18.80 6.12 -16.29
C ARG A 13 -18.00 7.43 -16.38
N ASP A 14 -18.33 8.42 -15.58
CA ASP A 14 -17.54 9.64 -15.47
C ASP A 14 -16.15 9.29 -14.89
N ARG A 15 -15.11 9.67 -15.62
CA ARG A 15 -13.71 9.42 -15.23
C ARG A 15 -13.40 9.97 -13.84
N GLY A 16 -13.98 11.10 -13.45
CA GLY A 16 -13.76 11.71 -12.14
C GLY A 16 -14.28 10.84 -11.00
N VAL A 17 -15.49 10.28 -11.15
CA VAL A 17 -16.08 9.39 -10.14
C VAL A 17 -15.27 8.11 -9.97
N VAL A 18 -14.82 7.52 -11.09
CA VAL A 18 -13.97 6.32 -11.04
C VAL A 18 -12.65 6.60 -10.33
N MET A 19 -12.02 7.75 -10.56
CA MET A 19 -10.79 8.15 -9.86
C MET A 19 -11.01 8.30 -8.36
N VAL A 20 -12.10 8.94 -7.94
CA VAL A 20 -12.46 9.07 -6.52
C VAL A 20 -12.68 7.70 -5.88
N ILE A 21 -13.42 6.80 -6.54
CA ILE A 21 -13.63 5.43 -6.05
C ILE A 21 -12.29 4.71 -5.83
N ARG A 22 -11.33 4.83 -6.75
CA ARG A 22 -10.00 4.24 -6.62
C ARG A 22 -9.24 4.76 -5.40
N LEU A 23 -9.32 6.07 -5.14
CA LEU A 23 -8.70 6.67 -3.94
C LEU A 23 -9.38 6.21 -2.65
N VAL A 24 -10.71 6.10 -2.65
CA VAL A 24 -11.47 5.60 -1.48
C VAL A 24 -11.11 4.14 -1.21
N VAL A 25 -11.06 3.29 -2.23
CA VAL A 25 -10.62 1.89 -2.09
C VAL A 25 -9.20 1.82 -1.53
N ALA A 26 -8.27 2.63 -2.05
CA ALA A 26 -6.91 2.69 -1.52
C ALA A 26 -6.89 3.12 -0.04
N ALA A 27 -7.71 4.10 0.35
CA ALA A 27 -7.83 4.54 1.74
C ALA A 27 -8.35 3.42 2.67
N ILE A 28 -9.36 2.67 2.22
CA ILE A 28 -9.92 1.54 2.97
C ILE A 28 -8.88 0.44 3.13
N LEU A 29 -8.23 0.01 2.05
CA LEU A 29 -7.23 -1.06 2.09
C LEU A 29 -6.00 -0.68 2.92
N GLY A 30 -5.49 0.54 2.75
CA GLY A 30 -4.41 1.09 3.57
C GLY A 30 -4.81 1.23 5.04
N GLY A 31 -6.07 1.60 5.31
CA GLY A 31 -6.65 1.69 6.65
C GLY A 31 -6.72 0.33 7.34
N ILE A 32 -7.15 -0.72 6.65
CA ILE A 32 -7.20 -2.10 7.19
C ILE A 32 -5.81 -2.52 7.69
N VAL A 33 -4.76 -2.36 6.88
CA VAL A 33 -3.39 -2.66 7.29
C VAL A 33 -2.94 -1.74 8.43
N GLY A 34 -3.29 -0.44 8.35
CA GLY A 34 -2.90 0.56 9.32
C GLY A 34 -3.53 0.37 10.71
N ILE A 35 -4.73 -0.20 10.82
CA ILE A 35 -5.39 -0.52 12.10
C ILE A 35 -4.54 -1.54 12.88
N GLU A 36 -4.07 -2.59 12.22
CA GLU A 36 -3.20 -3.59 12.85
C GLU A 36 -1.87 -2.96 13.29
N ARG A 37 -1.31 -2.06 12.49
CA ARG A 37 -0.06 -1.36 12.79
C ARG A 37 -0.21 -0.27 13.85
N GLY A 38 -1.40 0.28 14.04
CA GLY A 38 -1.69 1.29 15.06
C GLY A 38 -1.72 0.76 16.50
N SER A 39 -1.82 -0.56 16.68
CA SER A 39 -1.80 -1.21 18.01
C SER A 39 -0.36 -1.54 18.41
N GLY A 40 0.26 -0.72 19.27
CA GLY A 40 1.59 -0.96 19.83
C GLY A 40 2.59 0.16 19.55
N ASP A 41 3.77 0.04 20.16
CA ASP A 41 4.88 0.99 20.01
C ASP A 41 5.62 0.72 18.69
N ARG A 42 5.02 1.18 17.57
CA ARG A 42 5.56 0.99 16.20
C ARG A 42 5.79 2.34 15.54
N PRO A 43 6.88 2.49 14.75
CA PRO A 43 7.24 3.77 14.12
C PRO A 43 6.20 4.34 13.16
N ALA A 44 5.37 3.49 12.52
CA ALA A 44 4.30 3.90 11.62
C ALA A 44 3.01 3.13 11.91
N GLY A 45 1.90 3.86 12.05
CA GLY A 45 0.57 3.36 12.40
C GLY A 45 -0.49 3.68 11.33
N PHE A 46 -1.74 3.78 11.77
CA PHE A 46 -2.93 3.95 10.95
C PHE A 46 -2.82 5.08 9.92
N ARG A 47 -2.48 6.30 10.38
CA ARG A 47 -2.41 7.49 9.52
C ARG A 47 -1.36 7.35 8.42
N THR A 48 -0.21 6.84 8.78
CA THR A 48 0.91 6.68 7.83
C THR A 48 0.55 5.70 6.72
N HIS A 49 -0.06 4.55 7.06
CA HIS A 49 -0.44 3.54 6.07
C HIS A 49 -1.52 4.03 5.11
N ILE A 50 -2.54 4.76 5.59
CA ILE A 50 -3.55 5.38 4.72
C ILE A 50 -2.90 6.38 3.78
N LEU A 51 -2.08 7.31 4.29
CA LEU A 51 -1.46 8.35 3.48
C LEU A 51 -0.54 7.77 2.41
N VAL A 52 0.25 6.75 2.74
CA VAL A 52 1.11 6.06 1.77
C VAL A 52 0.28 5.36 0.69
N CYS A 53 -0.80 4.66 1.08
CA CYS A 53 -1.66 3.95 0.13
C CYS A 53 -2.38 4.90 -0.82
N VAL A 54 -3.01 5.95 -0.28
CA VAL A 54 -3.72 6.97 -1.07
C VAL A 54 -2.75 7.76 -1.95
N GLY A 55 -1.59 8.16 -1.42
CA GLY A 55 -0.56 8.85 -2.18
C GLY A 55 -0.06 8.02 -3.36
N SER A 56 0.21 6.74 -3.14
CA SER A 56 0.61 5.82 -4.22
C SER A 56 -0.49 5.64 -5.27
N ALA A 57 -1.77 5.53 -4.85
CA ALA A 57 -2.91 5.46 -5.76
C ALA A 57 -3.05 6.76 -6.58
N LEU A 58 -2.86 7.92 -5.96
CA LEU A 58 -2.90 9.21 -6.62
C LEU A 58 -1.77 9.34 -7.66
N PHE A 59 -0.54 8.96 -7.32
CA PHE A 59 0.57 8.95 -8.29
C PHE A 59 0.29 8.02 -9.47
N MET A 60 -0.34 6.87 -9.23
CA MET A 60 -0.75 5.97 -10.32
C MET A 60 -1.82 6.61 -11.22
N LEU A 61 -2.81 7.29 -10.63
CA LEU A 61 -3.84 8.03 -11.40
C LEU A 61 -3.24 9.16 -12.24
N VAL A 62 -2.31 9.94 -11.66
CA VAL A 62 -1.58 10.98 -12.40
C VAL A 62 -0.77 10.36 -13.54
N SER A 63 -0.15 9.21 -13.31
CA SER A 63 0.61 8.49 -14.33
C SER A 63 -0.27 8.02 -15.50
N LEU A 64 -1.50 7.59 -15.20
CA LEU A 64 -2.44 7.08 -16.22
C LEU A 64 -3.16 8.18 -16.97
N TYR A 65 -3.55 9.26 -16.27
CA TYR A 65 -4.51 10.24 -16.80
C TYR A 65 -4.00 11.68 -16.79
N GLY A 66 -2.99 12.04 -16.01
CA GLY A 66 -2.59 13.42 -15.75
C GLY A 66 -2.03 14.16 -16.97
N PHE A 67 -1.72 13.47 -18.04
CA PHE A 67 -1.13 14.05 -19.26
C PHE A 67 -2.00 13.86 -20.51
N ASP A 68 -3.27 13.44 -20.37
CA ASP A 68 -4.16 13.18 -21.50
C ASP A 68 -4.44 14.45 -22.32
N ASP A 69 -4.52 15.61 -21.68
CA ASP A 69 -4.79 16.89 -22.34
C ASP A 69 -3.57 17.44 -23.10
N VAL A 70 -2.37 17.05 -22.68
CA VAL A 70 -1.10 17.50 -23.30
C VAL A 70 -0.77 16.69 -24.55
N TYR A 71 -1.25 15.45 -24.62
CA TYR A 71 -1.04 14.54 -25.76
C TYR A 71 -2.38 14.01 -26.26
N PRO A 72 -3.08 14.77 -27.14
CA PRO A 72 -4.38 14.35 -27.65
C PRO A 72 -4.26 13.01 -28.39
N GLN A 73 -5.29 12.17 -28.22
CA GLN A 73 -5.37 10.81 -28.77
C GLN A 73 -5.31 10.74 -30.31
N THR A 74 -5.39 11.88 -30.99
CA THR A 74 -5.25 12.00 -32.44
C THR A 74 -3.84 11.69 -32.96
N ALA A 75 -2.82 11.71 -32.09
CA ALA A 75 -1.46 11.26 -32.42
C ALA A 75 -1.35 9.72 -32.61
N LYS A 76 -2.47 8.98 -32.51
CA LYS A 76 -2.51 7.53 -32.74
C LYS A 76 -2.41 7.11 -34.20
N LEU A 77 -2.42 8.06 -35.15
CA LEU A 77 -2.41 7.78 -36.59
C LEU A 77 -1.05 7.99 -37.26
N GLU A 78 -0.06 8.52 -36.54
CA GLU A 78 1.30 8.58 -37.06
C GLU A 78 2.16 7.58 -36.28
N GLU A 79 2.60 6.58 -37.01
CA GLU A 79 3.42 5.43 -36.64
C GLU A 79 4.84 5.89 -36.29
N ASP A 80 4.99 6.80 -35.33
CA ASP A 80 6.29 7.21 -34.83
C ASP A 80 6.61 6.46 -33.54
N ILE A 81 7.46 5.45 -33.70
CA ILE A 81 7.88 4.44 -32.74
C ILE A 81 8.62 5.05 -31.51
N GLY A 82 8.69 6.37 -31.39
CA GLY A 82 9.54 7.09 -30.43
C GLY A 82 8.88 7.61 -29.17
N GLN A 83 7.57 7.81 -29.10
CA GLN A 83 6.91 8.49 -27.97
C GLN A 83 5.73 7.71 -27.38
N ARG A 84 5.89 6.40 -27.17
CA ARG A 84 4.95 5.67 -26.32
C ARG A 84 5.05 6.23 -24.91
N ARG A 85 3.97 6.90 -24.48
CA ARG A 85 3.79 7.35 -23.10
C ARG A 85 4.01 6.18 -22.14
N ASP A 86 5.10 6.24 -21.40
CA ASP A 86 5.42 5.22 -20.39
C ASP A 86 4.69 5.57 -19.09
N SER A 87 3.45 5.10 -18.98
CA SER A 87 2.64 5.24 -17.76
C SER A 87 3.24 4.52 -16.54
N ALA A 88 4.28 3.72 -16.71
CA ALA A 88 4.97 3.07 -15.62
C ALA A 88 6.03 3.96 -14.94
N ARG A 89 6.45 5.07 -15.56
CA ARG A 89 7.56 5.89 -15.04
C ARG A 89 7.29 6.48 -13.66
N ILE A 90 6.12 7.08 -13.44
CA ILE A 90 5.77 7.67 -12.14
C ILE A 90 5.57 6.56 -11.10
N ALA A 91 4.93 5.45 -11.48
CA ALA A 91 4.77 4.29 -10.61
C ALA A 91 6.12 3.70 -10.18
N ALA A 92 7.09 3.60 -11.09
CA ALA A 92 8.45 3.16 -10.78
C ALA A 92 9.15 4.08 -9.77
N GLN A 93 8.95 5.41 -9.87
CA GLN A 93 9.49 6.36 -8.90
C GLN A 93 8.86 6.23 -7.52
N VAL A 94 7.58 5.87 -7.43
CA VAL A 94 6.93 5.57 -6.13
C VAL A 94 7.60 4.38 -5.47
N VAL A 95 7.86 3.30 -6.22
CA VAL A 95 8.52 2.08 -5.69
C VAL A 95 9.93 2.40 -5.18
N SER A 96 10.68 3.25 -5.88
CA SER A 96 11.99 3.72 -5.42
C SER A 96 11.87 4.65 -4.21
N GLY A 97 10.95 5.63 -4.25
CA GLY A 97 10.77 6.66 -3.23
C GLY A 97 10.31 6.13 -1.88
N ILE A 98 9.47 5.08 -1.86
CA ILE A 98 9.01 4.48 -0.60
C ILE A 98 10.15 3.87 0.23
N GLY A 99 11.27 3.53 -0.41
CA GLY A 99 12.47 3.05 0.26
C GLY A 99 13.02 4.05 1.28
N PHE A 100 12.94 5.35 1.01
CA PHE A 100 13.34 6.41 1.94
C PHE A 100 12.47 6.42 3.21
N LEU A 101 11.15 6.35 3.06
CA LEU A 101 10.23 6.26 4.20
C LEU A 101 10.43 4.97 4.99
N GLY A 102 10.62 3.84 4.29
CA GLY A 102 10.93 2.57 4.92
C GLY A 102 12.21 2.62 5.75
N ALA A 103 13.28 3.14 5.20
CA ALA A 103 14.55 3.31 5.90
C ALA A 103 14.41 4.21 7.13
N GLY A 104 13.60 5.27 7.06
CA GLY A 104 13.32 6.17 8.18
C GLY A 104 12.59 5.50 9.36
N THR A 105 11.99 4.32 9.17
CA THR A 105 11.35 3.55 10.26
C THR A 105 12.27 2.50 10.89
N ILE A 106 13.46 2.29 10.34
CA ILE A 106 14.42 1.30 10.85
C ILE A 106 15.34 1.99 11.84
N LEU A 107 15.25 1.57 13.10
CA LEU A 107 16.03 2.11 14.21
C LEU A 107 17.08 1.11 14.67
N HIS A 108 18.30 1.59 14.89
CA HIS A 108 19.40 0.84 15.47
C HIS A 108 19.59 1.27 16.92
N GLU A 109 19.36 0.35 17.85
CA GLU A 109 19.58 0.54 19.29
C GLU A 109 20.68 -0.44 19.77
N GLY A 110 21.92 -0.03 19.65
CA GLY A 110 23.08 -0.91 19.91
C GLY A 110 23.13 -2.09 18.95
N LEU A 111 23.00 -3.32 19.45
CA LEU A 111 22.98 -4.55 18.65
C LEU A 111 21.56 -4.97 18.19
N THR A 112 20.53 -4.18 18.52
CA THR A 112 19.13 -4.49 18.19
C THR A 112 18.65 -3.61 17.05
N ILE A 113 18.01 -4.24 16.05
CA ILE A 113 17.37 -3.53 14.93
C ILE A 113 15.86 -3.64 15.10
N ARG A 114 15.17 -2.49 15.08
CA ARG A 114 13.70 -2.41 15.15
C ARG A 114 13.13 -1.77 13.90
N GLY A 115 11.84 -1.99 13.60
CA GLY A 115 11.14 -1.32 12.51
C GLY A 115 11.19 -2.02 11.16
N LEU A 116 11.90 -3.15 11.00
CA LEU A 116 11.99 -3.89 9.72
C LEU A 116 10.60 -4.29 9.18
N THR A 117 9.74 -4.83 10.04
CA THR A 117 8.36 -5.20 9.65
C THR A 117 7.53 -3.96 9.28
N THR A 118 7.76 -2.82 9.96
CA THR A 118 7.10 -1.56 9.63
C THR A 118 7.54 -1.06 8.25
N ALA A 119 8.83 -1.07 7.96
CA ALA A 119 9.36 -0.72 6.65
C ALA A 119 8.76 -1.59 5.53
N ALA A 120 8.71 -2.91 5.74
CA ALA A 120 8.11 -3.86 4.81
C ALA A 120 6.60 -3.61 4.62
N SER A 121 5.85 -3.30 5.70
CA SER A 121 4.42 -3.00 5.61
C SER A 121 4.14 -1.70 4.86
N LEU A 122 4.96 -0.66 5.00
CA LEU A 122 4.86 0.57 4.23
C LEU A 122 5.12 0.34 2.74
N TRP A 123 6.12 -0.47 2.41
CA TRP A 123 6.42 -0.85 1.04
C TRP A 123 5.24 -1.61 0.40
N MET A 124 4.67 -2.57 1.13
CA MET A 124 3.52 -3.35 0.65
C MET A 124 2.26 -2.48 0.48
N VAL A 125 1.98 -1.59 1.42
CA VAL A 125 0.82 -0.68 1.32
C VAL A 125 0.97 0.29 0.15
N SER A 126 2.18 0.72 -0.18
CA SER A 126 2.45 1.50 -1.40
C SER A 126 2.10 0.71 -2.66
N ALA A 127 2.49 -0.57 -2.74
CA ALA A 127 2.14 -1.45 -3.86
C ALA A 127 0.62 -1.68 -3.97
N ILE A 128 -0.08 -1.87 -2.83
CA ILE A 128 -1.54 -1.98 -2.76
C ILE A 128 -2.18 -0.69 -3.32
N GLY A 129 -1.65 0.48 -2.96
CA GLY A 129 -2.12 1.77 -3.46
C GLY A 129 -1.94 1.91 -4.97
N LEU A 130 -0.78 1.56 -5.52
CA LEU A 130 -0.54 1.55 -6.97
C LEU A 130 -1.54 0.64 -7.69
N ALA A 131 -1.78 -0.57 -7.17
CA ALA A 131 -2.73 -1.52 -7.74
C ALA A 131 -4.18 -0.99 -7.68
N ALA A 132 -4.61 -0.39 -6.56
CA ALA A 132 -5.93 0.22 -6.44
C ALA A 132 -6.10 1.41 -7.41
N GLY A 133 -5.08 2.27 -7.51
CA GLY A 133 -5.04 3.41 -8.44
C GLY A 133 -5.10 2.99 -9.91
N SER A 134 -4.51 1.85 -10.28
CA SER A 134 -4.62 1.29 -11.63
C SER A 134 -5.98 0.62 -11.92
N GLY A 135 -6.83 0.43 -10.89
CA GLY A 135 -8.11 -0.25 -11.00
C GLY A 135 -8.05 -1.77 -10.81
N MET A 136 -6.91 -2.31 -10.39
CA MET A 136 -6.71 -3.74 -10.10
C MET A 136 -7.26 -4.11 -8.70
N TYR A 137 -8.57 -3.90 -8.48
CA TYR A 137 -9.20 -4.04 -7.16
C TYR A 137 -9.07 -5.45 -6.58
N PHE A 138 -9.23 -6.48 -7.42
CA PHE A 138 -9.08 -7.87 -6.97
C PHE A 138 -7.67 -8.11 -6.44
N LEU A 139 -6.65 -7.73 -7.19
CA LEU A 139 -5.25 -7.93 -6.79
C LEU A 139 -4.89 -7.14 -5.53
N SER A 140 -5.32 -5.88 -5.44
CA SER A 140 -5.07 -5.04 -4.25
C SER A 140 -5.75 -5.60 -3.00
N SER A 141 -6.97 -6.16 -3.14
CA SER A 141 -7.67 -6.82 -2.03
C SER A 141 -6.98 -8.10 -1.59
N VAL A 142 -6.57 -8.96 -2.52
CA VAL A 142 -5.81 -10.18 -2.21
C VAL A 142 -4.48 -9.85 -1.53
N ALA A 143 -3.74 -8.85 -2.04
CA ALA A 143 -2.49 -8.40 -1.43
C ALA A 143 -2.71 -7.88 0.00
N THR A 144 -3.82 -7.17 0.25
CA THR A 144 -4.19 -6.71 1.59
C THR A 144 -4.46 -7.88 2.53
N ILE A 145 -5.20 -8.89 2.09
CA ILE A 145 -5.51 -10.09 2.88
C ILE A 145 -4.21 -10.83 3.23
N ILE A 146 -3.33 -11.07 2.27
CA ILE A 146 -2.05 -11.73 2.48
C ILE A 146 -1.20 -10.94 3.49
N THR A 147 -1.15 -9.61 3.33
CA THR A 147 -0.44 -8.72 4.26
C THR A 147 -0.98 -8.84 5.67
N MET A 148 -2.31 -8.81 5.83
CA MET A 148 -2.96 -8.95 7.14
C MET A 148 -2.67 -10.30 7.79
N ILE A 149 -2.80 -11.39 7.04
CA ILE A 149 -2.47 -12.74 7.53
C ILE A 149 -1.01 -12.76 8.00
N THR A 150 -0.08 -12.24 7.21
CA THR A 150 1.34 -12.21 7.55
C THR A 150 1.59 -11.42 8.84
N LEU A 151 1.02 -10.22 8.97
CA LEU A 151 1.25 -9.35 10.12
C LEU A 151 0.66 -9.91 11.43
N VAL A 152 -0.52 -10.52 11.35
CA VAL A 152 -1.23 -11.07 12.54
C VAL A 152 -0.65 -12.41 12.96
N THR A 153 -0.43 -13.31 12.01
CA THR A 153 -0.01 -14.70 12.31
C THR A 153 1.41 -14.74 12.88
N PHE A 154 2.35 -14.04 12.26
CA PHE A 154 3.74 -14.03 12.73
C PHE A 154 3.91 -13.35 14.08
N HIS A 155 3.13 -12.31 14.39
CA HIS A 155 3.17 -11.67 15.70
C HIS A 155 2.74 -12.63 16.83
N THR A 156 1.78 -13.49 16.58
CA THR A 156 1.30 -14.50 17.55
C THR A 156 2.31 -15.63 17.72
N TRP A 157 2.95 -16.05 16.64
CA TRP A 157 4.00 -17.09 16.66
C TRP A 157 5.26 -16.62 17.39
N GLU A 158 5.73 -15.41 17.09
CA GLU A 158 6.92 -14.84 17.73
C GLU A 158 6.76 -14.75 19.26
N LYS A 159 5.59 -14.33 19.74
CA LYS A 159 5.28 -14.33 21.18
C LYS A 159 5.30 -15.72 21.80
N ARG A 160 4.81 -16.73 21.11
CA ARG A 160 4.82 -18.14 21.61
C ARG A 160 6.24 -18.72 21.66
N PHE A 161 7.06 -18.49 20.64
CA PHE A 161 8.45 -18.95 20.60
C PHE A 161 9.33 -18.22 21.62
N ALA A 162 9.17 -16.90 21.77
CA ALA A 162 9.91 -16.13 22.78
C ALA A 162 9.56 -16.51 24.21
N ALA A 163 8.30 -16.88 24.48
CA ALA A 163 7.89 -17.39 25.81
C ALA A 163 8.55 -18.71 26.12
N ASN A 164 8.65 -19.63 25.17
CA ASN A 164 9.23 -20.95 25.34
C ASN A 164 10.76 -20.90 25.55
N SER A 165 11.44 -20.00 24.85
CA SER A 165 12.91 -19.81 24.97
C SER A 165 13.34 -19.10 26.26
N ARG A 166 12.44 -18.39 26.96
CA ARG A 166 12.72 -17.78 28.26
C ARG A 166 12.63 -18.81 29.39
N SER A 167 11.82 -19.84 29.26
CA SER A 167 11.70 -20.92 30.24
C SER A 167 13.01 -21.72 30.39
N ASP A 168 13.69 -22.00 29.27
CA ASP A 168 14.95 -22.76 29.29
C ASP A 168 16.13 -22.02 29.92
N ARG A 169 16.16 -20.68 29.83
CA ARG A 169 17.27 -19.88 30.39
C ARG A 169 17.18 -19.69 31.90
N GLN A 170 16.03 -19.87 32.52
CA GLN A 170 15.91 -19.78 33.99
C GLN A 170 16.40 -21.02 34.69
N PHE A 171 16.34 -22.19 34.05
CA PHE A 171 16.85 -23.43 34.64
C PHE A 171 18.38 -23.47 34.80
N ILE A 172 19.12 -22.75 33.96
CA ILE A 172 20.61 -22.75 34.01
C ILE A 172 21.15 -21.84 35.11
N ARG A 173 20.37 -20.91 35.66
CA ARG A 173 20.80 -19.95 36.70
C ARG A 173 20.70 -20.51 38.15
N ILE A 174 20.14 -21.67 38.35
CA ILE A 174 19.92 -22.26 39.69
C ILE A 174 21.03 -23.24 40.06
N ILE A 175 21.96 -23.57 39.17
CA ILE A 175 23.02 -24.59 39.40
C ILE A 175 24.42 -23.96 39.54
N THR A 176 24.52 -22.65 39.69
CA THR A 176 25.79 -21.96 40.01
C THR A 176 25.63 -21.17 41.30
#